data_45db753908aeba78f2e826de5d8cbee0
#
_entry.id   45db753908aeba78f2e826de5d8cbee0
#
_cell.length_a   1.000
_cell.length_b   1.000
_cell.length_c   1.000
_cell.angle_alpha   90.00
_cell.angle_beta   90.00
_cell.angle_gamma   90.00
#
_symmetry.space_group_name_H-M   'P 1'
#
loop_
_entity.id
_entity.type
_entity.pdbx_description
1 polymer ?
#
loop_
_entity_poly.entity_id
_entity_poly.type
_entity_poly.pdbx_seq_one_letter_code
_entity_poly.pdbx_strand_id
1 'polypeptide(L)'
;TETKYKTKFCLIKIGDRPEIIVQKAVYGNVDWMAYRIYDFLHSKRDIPPALVYQYGIDGSIINNESVLSASMEYCRRYHDADVEKFMAKNVRKILQIGVHDLETLIEYINAGAFNDETLKQMLDMADELFGPDAVTLKGYILNKQNEKSETPDYTL
;
A
#
# COMPACT_ATOMS: atom_id res chain seq x y z
N THR A 1 19.47 -4.21 9.45
CA THR A 1 19.07 -4.41 8.06
C THR A 1 17.90 -3.50 7.73
N GLU A 2 18.19 -2.52 6.92
CA GLU A 2 17.14 -1.67 6.38
C GLU A 2 16.12 -2.54 5.68
N THR A 3 14.89 -2.40 6.08
CA THR A 3 13.80 -3.07 5.40
C THR A 3 13.76 -2.62 3.96
N LYS A 4 13.68 -3.56 3.04
CA LYS A 4 13.76 -3.29 1.60
C LYS A 4 12.80 -2.19 1.12
N TYR A 5 11.67 -2.02 1.76
CA TYR A 5 10.73 -0.98 1.37
C TYR A 5 11.12 0.42 1.83
N LYS A 6 11.83 0.57 2.95
CA LYS A 6 12.26 1.89 3.43
C LYS A 6 13.17 2.61 2.44
N THR A 7 13.95 1.84 1.69
CA THR A 7 14.82 2.39 0.65
C THR A 7 14.11 2.59 -0.68
N LYS A 8 12.92 2.03 -0.83
CA LYS A 8 12.15 2.08 -2.09
C LYS A 8 11.31 3.34 -2.25
N PHE A 9 11.06 4.08 -1.19
CA PHE A 9 10.11 5.18 -1.23
C PHE A 9 10.78 6.52 -0.99
N CYS A 10 10.31 7.52 -1.73
CA CYS A 10 10.53 8.92 -1.42
C CYS A 10 9.28 9.47 -0.74
N LEU A 11 9.49 10.20 0.34
CA LEU A 11 8.42 10.85 1.08
C LEU A 11 8.49 12.34 0.80
N ILE A 12 7.40 12.90 0.28
CA ILE A 12 7.34 14.30 -0.09
C ILE A 12 6.30 14.99 0.78
N LYS A 13 6.77 15.89 1.64
CA LYS A 13 5.92 16.67 2.54
C LYS A 13 5.67 18.04 1.95
N ILE A 14 4.39 18.41 1.82
CA ILE A 14 3.98 19.70 1.32
C ILE A 14 3.03 20.33 2.35
N GLY A 15 3.52 21.34 3.08
CA GLY A 15 2.73 22.01 4.11
C GLY A 15 2.17 21.03 5.13
N ASP A 16 0.89 21.18 5.46
CA ASP A 16 0.19 20.35 6.43
C ASP A 16 -0.49 19.13 5.82
N ARG A 17 -0.30 18.89 4.53
CA ARG A 17 -0.91 17.75 3.83
C ARG A 17 -0.21 16.45 4.21
N PRO A 18 -0.90 15.31 4.11
CA PRO A 18 -0.24 14.00 4.23
C PRO A 18 0.91 13.87 3.24
N GLU A 19 1.93 13.12 3.61
CA GLU A 19 3.08 12.90 2.74
C GLU A 19 2.65 12.20 1.44
N ILE A 20 3.21 12.67 0.34
CA ILE A 20 3.09 11.96 -0.94
C ILE A 20 4.15 10.87 -0.93
N ILE A 21 3.74 9.64 -1.15
CA ILE A 21 4.62 8.48 -1.11
C ILE A 21 4.78 7.94 -2.52
N VAL A 22 6.03 7.87 -2.96
CA VAL A 22 6.36 7.44 -4.31
C VAL A 22 7.52 6.45 -4.29
N GLN A 23 7.51 5.47 -5.19
CA GLN A 23 8.62 4.54 -5.30
C GLN A 23 9.86 5.23 -5.86
N LYS A 24 10.95 5.06 -5.17
CA LYS A 24 12.23 5.68 -5.52
C LYS A 24 12.75 5.26 -6.91
N ALA A 25 12.51 4.02 -7.29
CA ALA A 25 12.96 3.48 -8.57
C ALA A 25 12.26 4.14 -9.78
N VAL A 26 11.08 4.73 -9.59
CA VAL A 26 10.32 5.36 -10.65
C VAL A 26 10.77 6.81 -10.89
N TYR A 27 11.49 7.38 -9.93
CA TYR A 27 11.88 8.80 -9.97
C TYR A 27 13.38 8.99 -9.99
N GLY A 28 13.98 8.66 -11.13
CA GLY A 28 15.35 9.05 -11.39
C GLY A 28 15.49 10.51 -11.89
N ASN A 29 14.37 11.19 -12.18
CA ASN A 29 14.39 12.53 -12.74
C ASN A 29 13.67 13.52 -11.81
N VAL A 30 14.44 14.38 -11.16
CA VAL A 30 13.97 15.38 -10.19
C VAL A 30 13.05 16.41 -10.85
N ASP A 31 13.34 16.83 -12.06
CA ASP A 31 12.55 17.84 -12.77
C ASP A 31 11.15 17.32 -13.05
N TRP A 32 11.08 16.07 -13.43
CA TRP A 32 9.82 15.42 -13.72
C TRP A 32 8.97 15.24 -12.45
N MET A 33 9.60 14.88 -11.34
CA MET A 33 8.95 14.78 -10.04
C MET A 33 8.38 16.14 -9.60
N ALA A 34 9.18 17.21 -9.75
CA ALA A 34 8.75 18.56 -9.42
C ALA A 34 7.52 18.97 -10.24
N TYR A 35 7.52 18.66 -11.52
CA TYR A 35 6.38 18.92 -12.41
C TYR A 35 5.11 18.21 -11.94
N ARG A 36 5.23 16.95 -11.52
CA ARG A 36 4.09 16.18 -11.04
C ARG A 36 3.55 16.68 -9.70
N ILE A 37 4.43 17.12 -8.82
CA ILE A 37 4.02 17.76 -7.56
C ILE A 37 3.26 19.05 -7.87
N TYR A 38 3.76 19.84 -8.81
CA TYR A 38 3.09 21.05 -9.26
C TYR A 38 1.69 20.76 -9.78
N ASP A 39 1.55 19.77 -10.66
CA ASP A 39 0.26 19.35 -11.20
C ASP A 39 -0.69 18.91 -10.09
N PHE A 40 -0.20 18.14 -9.15
CA PHE A 40 -1.01 17.68 -8.00
C PHE A 40 -1.53 18.86 -7.19
N LEU A 41 -0.67 19.83 -6.90
CA LEU A 41 -1.04 21.01 -6.11
C LEU A 41 -2.09 21.87 -6.80
N HIS A 42 -2.07 21.91 -8.12
CA HIS A 42 -2.99 22.71 -8.94
C HIS A 42 -4.18 21.90 -9.44
N SER A 43 -4.19 20.61 -9.17
CA SER A 43 -5.32 19.74 -9.52
C SER A 43 -6.50 20.04 -8.59
N LYS A 44 -7.68 20.21 -9.18
CA LYS A 44 -8.93 20.30 -8.43
C LYS A 44 -9.48 18.93 -8.07
N ARG A 45 -8.76 17.86 -8.42
CA ARG A 45 -9.18 16.49 -8.14
C ARG A 45 -8.79 16.13 -6.72
N ASP A 46 -9.71 15.50 -6.03
CA ASP A 46 -9.48 14.92 -4.72
C ASP A 46 -8.84 13.53 -4.90
N ILE A 47 -7.54 13.53 -5.19
CA ILE A 47 -6.78 12.30 -5.45
C ILE A 47 -5.96 11.96 -4.22
N PRO A 48 -6.12 10.75 -3.65
CA PRO A 48 -5.28 10.32 -2.54
C PRO A 48 -3.79 10.42 -2.88
N PRO A 49 -2.93 10.90 -1.97
CA PRO A 49 -1.51 11.09 -2.26
C PRO A 49 -0.77 9.86 -2.79
N ALA A 50 -1.12 8.66 -2.30
CA ALA A 50 -0.52 7.41 -2.77
C ALA A 50 -0.89 7.08 -4.22
N LEU A 51 -1.96 7.69 -4.74
CA LEU A 51 -2.48 7.42 -6.08
C LEU A 51 -2.20 8.55 -7.07
N VAL A 52 -1.50 9.59 -6.63
CA VAL A 52 -1.23 10.77 -7.46
C VAL A 52 -0.60 10.41 -8.82
N TYR A 53 0.20 9.41 -8.82
CA TYR A 53 0.82 8.86 -9.99
C TYR A 53 -0.10 8.33 -11.04
N GLN A 54 -1.09 7.54 -10.61
CA GLN A 54 -2.01 6.87 -11.49
C GLN A 54 -2.80 7.88 -12.33
N TYR A 55 -3.02 9.05 -11.77
CA TYR A 55 -3.84 10.08 -12.40
C TYR A 55 -3.02 11.21 -13.04
N GLY A 56 -1.77 11.34 -12.65
CA GLY A 56 -0.92 12.45 -13.09
C GLY A 56 0.03 12.11 -14.23
N ILE A 57 0.12 10.86 -14.64
CA ILE A 57 1.17 10.42 -15.55
C ILE A 57 0.63 9.56 -16.66
N ASP A 58 1.22 9.75 -17.84
CA ASP A 58 1.08 8.84 -18.95
C ASP A 58 1.46 7.42 -18.50
N GLY A 59 0.53 6.49 -18.64
CA GLY A 59 0.62 5.12 -18.12
C GLY A 59 1.80 4.30 -18.63
N SER A 60 2.68 4.88 -19.44
CA SER A 60 3.87 4.20 -19.95
C SER A 60 4.99 4.04 -18.92
N ILE A 61 4.97 4.81 -17.83
CA ILE A 61 6.08 4.87 -16.89
C ILE A 61 5.71 4.24 -15.54
N ILE A 62 4.44 4.10 -15.24
CA ILE A 62 3.98 3.59 -13.94
C ILE A 62 3.24 2.29 -14.12
N ASN A 63 3.78 1.26 -13.53
CA ASN A 63 3.09 -0.01 -13.45
C ASN A 63 2.20 -0.04 -12.20
N ASN A 64 1.22 -0.90 -12.22
CA ASN A 64 0.30 -1.09 -11.09
C ASN A 64 1.03 -1.50 -9.82
N GLU A 65 2.17 -2.17 -9.94
CA GLU A 65 2.99 -2.59 -8.82
C GLU A 65 3.52 -1.40 -8.02
N SER A 66 4.01 -0.36 -8.71
CA SER A 66 4.51 0.85 -8.05
C SER A 66 3.41 1.58 -7.28
N VAL A 67 2.23 1.69 -7.88
CA VAL A 67 1.08 2.33 -7.24
C VAL A 67 0.59 1.53 -6.04
N LEU A 68 0.53 0.21 -6.16
CA LEU A 68 0.10 -0.66 -5.06
C LEU A 68 1.11 -0.65 -3.91
N SER A 69 2.41 -0.68 -4.20
CA SER A 69 3.45 -0.59 -3.18
C SER A 69 3.37 0.75 -2.43
N ALA A 70 3.18 1.84 -3.15
CA ALA A 70 3.01 3.16 -2.54
C ALA A 70 1.72 3.24 -1.69
N SER A 71 0.64 2.59 -2.16
CA SER A 71 -0.62 2.53 -1.43
C SER A 71 -0.49 1.76 -0.12
N MET A 72 0.22 0.65 -0.11
CA MET A 72 0.50 -0.12 1.11
C MET A 72 1.29 0.71 2.11
N GLU A 73 2.35 1.39 1.65
CA GLU A 73 3.14 2.26 2.52
C GLU A 73 2.33 3.45 3.04
N TYR A 74 1.49 4.03 2.21
CA TYR A 74 0.61 5.11 2.62
C TYR A 74 -0.35 4.66 3.73
N CYS A 75 -1.02 3.51 3.55
CA CYS A 75 -1.98 3.01 4.54
C CYS A 75 -1.32 2.48 5.81
N ARG A 76 -0.03 2.13 5.75
CA ARG A 76 0.73 1.84 6.97
C ARG A 76 0.89 3.09 7.84
N ARG A 77 1.01 4.25 7.22
CA ARG A 77 1.23 5.53 7.89
C ARG A 77 -0.06 6.26 8.21
N TYR A 78 -0.98 6.23 7.27
CA TYR A 78 -2.23 6.99 7.34
C TYR A 78 -3.38 6.07 6.95
N HIS A 79 -4.46 6.11 7.68
CA HIS A 79 -5.66 5.39 7.29
C HIS A 79 -6.48 6.27 6.35
N ASP A 80 -6.61 5.86 5.11
CA ASP A 80 -7.34 6.58 4.08
C ASP A 80 -8.33 5.63 3.41
N ALA A 81 -9.61 5.94 3.52
CA ALA A 81 -10.67 5.07 3.02
C ALA A 81 -10.61 4.86 1.50
N ASP A 82 -10.21 5.88 0.74
CA ASP A 82 -10.13 5.77 -0.73
C ASP A 82 -8.96 4.88 -1.16
N VAL A 83 -7.81 5.02 -0.51
CA VAL A 83 -6.64 4.18 -0.78
C VAL A 83 -6.92 2.73 -0.36
N GLU A 84 -7.56 2.52 0.79
CA GLU A 84 -7.96 1.18 1.24
C GLU A 84 -8.92 0.52 0.26
N LYS A 85 -9.87 1.29 -0.25
CA LYS A 85 -10.83 0.81 -1.25
C LYS A 85 -10.13 0.43 -2.57
N PHE A 86 -9.16 1.24 -2.99
CA PHE A 86 -8.35 0.92 -4.16
C PHE A 86 -7.59 -0.39 -3.97
N MET A 87 -6.97 -0.60 -2.81
CA MET A 87 -6.26 -1.85 -2.51
C MET A 87 -7.22 -3.04 -2.49
N ALA A 88 -8.41 -2.89 -1.92
CA ALA A 88 -9.40 -3.95 -1.88
C ALA A 88 -9.84 -4.41 -3.27
N LYS A 89 -9.79 -3.54 -4.26
CA LYS A 89 -10.07 -3.87 -5.66
C LYS A 89 -8.90 -4.55 -6.37
N ASN A 90 -7.72 -4.55 -5.78
CA ASN A 90 -6.49 -5.03 -6.41
C ASN A 90 -5.77 -6.08 -5.57
N VAL A 91 -6.50 -6.83 -4.75
CA VAL A 91 -5.92 -7.80 -3.81
C VAL A 91 -5.08 -8.86 -4.52
N ARG A 92 -5.56 -9.40 -5.65
CA ARG A 92 -4.81 -10.39 -6.41
C ARG A 92 -3.43 -9.85 -6.83
N LYS A 93 -3.36 -8.63 -7.28
CA LYS A 93 -2.10 -8.00 -7.69
C LYS A 93 -1.19 -7.76 -6.48
N ILE A 94 -1.74 -7.36 -5.35
CA ILE A 94 -0.98 -7.21 -4.10
C ILE A 94 -0.36 -8.54 -3.69
N LEU A 95 -1.12 -9.62 -3.75
CA LEU A 95 -0.62 -10.96 -3.43
C LEU A 95 0.43 -11.44 -4.42
N GLN A 96 0.27 -11.14 -5.70
CA GLN A 96 1.28 -11.46 -6.72
C GLN A 96 2.61 -10.76 -6.45
N ILE A 97 2.59 -9.52 -5.99
CA ILE A 97 3.79 -8.81 -5.51
C ILE A 97 4.37 -9.54 -4.30
N GLY A 98 3.52 -9.92 -3.37
CA GLY A 98 3.89 -10.59 -2.13
C GLY A 98 4.50 -11.98 -2.33
N VAL A 99 4.17 -12.67 -3.42
CA VAL A 99 4.80 -13.97 -3.75
C VAL A 99 6.32 -13.81 -3.89
N HIS A 100 6.77 -12.67 -4.39
CA HIS A 100 8.20 -12.39 -4.57
C HIS A 100 8.85 -11.77 -3.33
N ASP A 101 8.06 -11.35 -2.35
CA ASP A 101 8.56 -10.74 -1.12
C ASP A 101 7.55 -10.92 0.01
N LEU A 102 7.40 -12.17 0.45
CA LEU A 102 6.44 -12.53 1.50
C LEU A 102 6.73 -11.82 2.81
N GLU A 103 8.00 -11.63 3.14
CA GLU A 103 8.41 -10.94 4.36
C GLU A 103 7.86 -9.52 4.42
N THR A 104 7.96 -8.77 3.34
CA THR A 104 7.42 -7.41 3.26
C THR A 104 5.90 -7.40 3.34
N LEU A 105 5.24 -8.33 2.67
CA LEU A 105 3.78 -8.45 2.75
C LEU A 105 3.33 -8.69 4.20
N ILE A 106 3.99 -9.59 4.91
CA ILE A 106 3.71 -9.88 6.32
C ILE A 106 3.93 -8.64 7.19
N GLU A 107 4.99 -7.88 6.94
CA GLU A 107 5.24 -6.63 7.67
C GLU A 107 4.08 -5.64 7.49
N TYR A 108 3.55 -5.50 6.28
CA TYR A 108 2.40 -4.62 6.03
C TYR A 108 1.12 -5.14 6.70
N ILE A 109 0.90 -6.44 6.71
CA ILE A 109 -0.23 -7.04 7.41
C ILE A 109 -0.15 -6.71 8.90
N ASN A 110 1.01 -6.96 9.51
CA ASN A 110 1.23 -6.71 10.95
C ASN A 110 1.13 -5.23 11.30
N ALA A 111 1.55 -4.36 10.40
CA ALA A 111 1.49 -2.91 10.60
C ALA A 111 0.08 -2.32 10.44
N GLY A 112 -0.90 -3.12 10.01
CA GLY A 112 -2.29 -2.66 9.86
C GLY A 112 -2.55 -1.90 8.57
N ALA A 113 -1.78 -2.14 7.51
CA ALA A 113 -1.94 -1.46 6.23
C ALA A 113 -3.24 -1.83 5.51
N PHE A 114 -3.85 -2.97 5.85
CA PHE A 114 -5.00 -3.50 5.12
C PHE A 114 -6.27 -3.49 5.99
N ASN A 115 -7.39 -3.11 5.38
CA ASN A 115 -8.67 -3.16 6.06
C ASN A 115 -9.22 -4.61 6.10
N ASP A 116 -10.35 -4.79 6.79
CA ASP A 116 -10.93 -6.12 7.01
C ASP A 116 -11.35 -6.79 5.71
N GLU A 117 -11.90 -6.03 4.77
CA GLU A 117 -12.30 -6.55 3.46
C GLU A 117 -11.09 -7.07 2.68
N THR A 118 -10.00 -6.31 2.66
CA THR A 118 -8.76 -6.72 1.99
C THR A 118 -8.18 -7.97 2.62
N LEU A 119 -8.11 -8.03 3.96
CA LEU A 119 -7.61 -9.21 4.67
C LEU A 119 -8.45 -10.45 4.38
N LYS A 120 -9.76 -10.32 4.34
CA LYS A 120 -10.66 -11.41 4.00
C LYS A 120 -10.40 -11.96 2.61
N GLN A 121 -10.26 -11.08 1.63
CA GLN A 121 -9.96 -11.47 0.26
C GLN A 121 -8.58 -12.14 0.14
N MET A 122 -7.58 -11.63 0.88
CA MET A 122 -6.25 -12.27 0.94
C MET A 122 -6.34 -13.70 1.44
N LEU A 123 -7.12 -13.92 2.49
CA LEU A 123 -7.31 -15.24 3.07
C LEU A 123 -7.92 -16.20 2.04
N ASP A 124 -8.91 -15.74 1.28
CA ASP A 124 -9.58 -16.54 0.27
C ASP A 124 -8.66 -16.91 -0.91
N MET A 125 -7.70 -16.07 -1.23
CA MET A 125 -6.80 -16.26 -2.38
C MET A 125 -5.46 -16.89 -2.03
N ALA A 126 -5.12 -17.01 -0.74
CA ALA A 126 -3.80 -17.41 -0.30
C ALA A 126 -3.36 -18.78 -0.83
N ASP A 127 -4.24 -19.78 -0.76
CA ASP A 127 -3.90 -21.14 -1.19
C ASP A 127 -3.55 -21.20 -2.67
N GLU A 128 -4.31 -20.49 -3.50
CA GLU A 128 -4.08 -20.46 -4.94
C GLU A 128 -2.73 -19.85 -5.31
N LEU A 129 -2.36 -18.75 -4.65
CA LEU A 129 -1.23 -17.93 -5.07
C LEU A 129 0.08 -18.27 -4.37
N PHE A 130 0.04 -18.77 -3.14
CA PHE A 130 1.23 -19.00 -2.33
C PHE A 130 1.63 -20.46 -2.16
N GLY A 131 0.78 -21.42 -2.53
CA GLY A 131 1.11 -22.83 -2.39
C GLY A 131 1.53 -23.18 -0.96
N PRO A 132 2.75 -23.74 -0.75
CA PRO A 132 3.22 -24.13 0.59
C PRO A 132 3.31 -22.97 1.58
N ASP A 133 3.56 -21.75 1.10
CA ASP A 133 3.67 -20.55 1.94
C ASP A 133 2.30 -20.01 2.40
N ALA A 134 1.21 -20.54 1.84
CA ALA A 134 -0.14 -20.10 2.18
C ALA A 134 -0.46 -20.28 3.67
N VAL A 135 0.02 -21.35 4.29
CA VAL A 135 -0.22 -21.62 5.71
C VAL A 135 0.37 -20.48 6.57
N THR A 136 1.58 -20.07 6.26
CA THR A 136 2.25 -18.97 6.96
C THR A 136 1.50 -17.67 6.77
N LEU A 137 1.16 -17.34 5.52
CA LEU A 137 0.43 -16.12 5.20
C LEU A 137 -0.92 -16.07 5.91
N LYS A 138 -1.69 -17.15 5.84
CA LYS A 138 -3.00 -17.26 6.51
C LYS A 138 -2.89 -17.08 8.02
N GLY A 139 -1.84 -17.63 8.62
CA GLY A 139 -1.58 -17.48 10.06
C GLY A 139 -1.48 -16.02 10.47
N TYR A 140 -0.73 -15.23 9.72
CA TYR A 140 -0.58 -13.80 10.00
C TYR A 140 -1.86 -13.02 9.73
N ILE A 141 -2.60 -13.35 8.67
CA ILE A 141 -3.88 -12.72 8.37
C ILE A 141 -4.89 -12.98 9.49
N LEU A 142 -5.04 -14.24 9.90
CA LEU A 142 -5.96 -14.61 10.97
C LEU A 142 -5.60 -13.96 12.29
N ASN A 143 -4.32 -13.92 12.60
CA ASN A 143 -3.83 -13.24 13.80
C ASN A 143 -4.21 -11.77 13.80
N LYS A 144 -4.04 -11.10 12.67
CA LYS A 144 -4.39 -9.68 12.54
C LYS A 144 -5.90 -9.43 12.62
N GLN A 145 -6.70 -10.30 12.02
CA GLN A 145 -8.16 -10.25 12.15
C GLN A 145 -8.61 -10.44 13.58
N ASN A 146 -7.99 -11.38 14.32
CA ASN A 146 -8.29 -11.62 15.71
C ASN A 146 -7.93 -10.43 16.60
N GLU A 147 -6.80 -9.78 16.36
CA GLU A 147 -6.42 -8.56 17.09
C GLU A 147 -7.50 -7.48 16.95
N LYS A 148 -8.03 -7.30 15.75
CA LYS A 148 -9.06 -6.29 15.49
C LYS A 148 -10.39 -6.62 16.15
N SER A 149 -10.77 -7.90 16.19
CA SER A 149 -12.02 -8.34 16.82
C SER A 149 -11.91 -8.42 18.34
N GLU A 150 -10.69 -8.61 18.86
CA GLU A 150 -10.37 -8.60 20.28
C GLU A 150 -10.05 -7.20 20.79
N THR A 151 -10.20 -6.16 19.98
CA THR A 151 -10.12 -4.81 20.51
C THR A 151 -11.19 -4.73 21.58
N PRO A 152 -10.81 -4.92 22.84
CA PRO A 152 -11.85 -5.09 23.83
C PRO A 152 -12.50 -3.77 24.03
N ASP A 153 -13.77 -3.86 24.01
CA ASP A 153 -14.60 -2.82 24.55
C ASP A 153 -14.37 -2.79 26.06
N TYR A 154 -13.20 -2.32 26.47
CA TYR A 154 -12.95 -2.08 27.88
C TYR A 154 -13.65 -0.80 28.32
N THR A 155 -14.91 -0.72 28.06
CA THR A 155 -15.73 0.23 28.77
C THR A 155 -16.01 -0.35 30.15
N LEU A 156 -15.13 -0.05 30.99
CA LEU A 156 -15.46 -0.13 32.39
C LEU A 156 -16.11 1.18 32.79
#